data_71021edc7f76b5a594eae42ab8ec5106
#
_entry.id   71021edc7f76b5a594eae42ab8ec5106
#
_cell.length_a   1.000
_cell.length_b   1.000
_cell.length_c   1.000
_cell.angle_alpha   90.00
_cell.angle_beta   90.00
_cell.angle_gamma   90.00
#
_symmetry.space_group_name_H-M   'P 1'
#
loop_
_entity.id
_entity.type
_entity.pdbx_description
1 polymer ?
#
loop_
_entity_poly.entity_id
_entity_poly.type
_entity_poly.pdbx_seq_one_letter_code
_entity_poly.pdbx_strand_id
1 'polypeptide(L)'
;MTNRRATKPVFVGGVKIGGGADVTVQSMTKTDTRDVKATVKQIHELEEAGCELIRCAVPDSDAAEAMAEIKKQIHIPLIADIHFHYQLALKCLEGGVDCLRLNPGNLRNEDQVREVVRSAKERDVPIRIGVNFGSLPPVGGIGRTRGFSRHMDLVNSLPKAGEAREGEYSVVDHMVATALWEISLLEEQNFDQIKTVSYTHLTLPTNREV
;
A
#
# COMPACT_ATOMS: atom_id res chain seq x y z
N MET A 1 4.66 21.91 18.68
CA MET A 1 3.64 20.97 18.14
C MET A 1 3.63 21.12 16.64
N THR A 2 3.99 20.10 15.90
CA THR A 2 3.90 20.13 14.43
C THR A 2 2.44 20.20 14.03
N ASN A 3 2.09 21.24 13.29
CA ASN A 3 0.72 21.45 12.80
C ASN A 3 0.44 20.37 11.72
N ARG A 4 -0.15 19.24 12.11
CA ARG A 4 -0.49 18.16 11.19
C ARG A 4 -1.61 18.62 10.26
N ARG A 5 -1.46 18.35 8.97
CA ARG A 5 -2.51 18.60 7.99
C ARG A 5 -3.79 17.83 8.37
N ALA A 6 -4.94 18.48 8.26
CA ALA A 6 -6.21 17.80 8.41
C ALA A 6 -6.40 16.75 7.28
N THR A 7 -6.70 15.53 7.67
CA THR A 7 -6.94 14.41 6.74
C THR A 7 -8.30 13.80 7.02
N LYS A 8 -8.90 13.14 6.01
CA LYS A 8 -10.06 12.29 6.22
C LYS A 8 -9.64 11.04 6.99
N PRO A 9 -10.46 10.54 7.93
CA PRO A 9 -10.18 9.27 8.57
C PRO A 9 -10.41 8.10 7.59
N VAL A 10 -9.55 7.09 7.70
CA VAL A 10 -9.70 5.80 7.04
C VAL A 10 -9.72 4.73 8.10
N PHE A 11 -10.58 3.72 7.96
CA PHE A 11 -10.69 2.64 8.91
C PHE A 11 -10.11 1.34 8.31
N VAL A 12 -9.17 0.72 9.02
CA VAL A 12 -8.65 -0.61 8.68
C VAL A 12 -9.22 -1.56 9.73
N GLY A 13 -10.25 -2.33 9.39
CA GLY A 13 -11.05 -3.01 10.39
C GLY A 13 -11.61 -1.99 11.38
N GLY A 14 -11.40 -2.23 12.67
CA GLY A 14 -11.82 -1.31 13.74
C GLY A 14 -10.84 -0.16 14.03
N VAL A 15 -9.67 -0.10 13.37
CA VAL A 15 -8.61 0.86 13.68
C VAL A 15 -8.72 2.10 12.79
N LYS A 16 -8.91 3.27 13.44
CA LYS A 16 -8.98 4.57 12.78
C LYS A 16 -7.59 5.11 12.46
N ILE A 17 -7.38 5.54 11.21
CA ILE A 17 -6.12 6.12 10.72
C ILE A 17 -6.39 7.49 10.14
N GLY A 18 -5.60 8.49 10.52
CA GLY A 18 -5.82 9.88 10.12
C GLY A 18 -7.02 10.52 10.83
N GLY A 19 -7.49 11.68 10.33
CA GLY A 19 -8.61 12.39 10.94
C GLY A 19 -8.41 12.77 12.42
N GLY A 20 -7.17 13.05 12.82
CA GLY A 20 -6.82 13.38 14.20
C GLY A 20 -6.65 12.17 15.15
N ALA A 21 -6.70 10.94 14.64
CA ALA A 21 -6.42 9.75 15.44
C ALA A 21 -4.96 9.69 15.88
N ASP A 22 -4.70 8.91 16.93
CA ASP A 22 -3.35 8.62 17.40
C ASP A 22 -2.54 7.84 16.34
N VAL A 23 -1.23 7.80 16.52
CA VAL A 23 -0.33 7.04 15.63
C VAL A 23 -0.47 5.56 15.94
N THR A 24 -0.86 4.77 14.95
CA THR A 24 -1.03 3.32 15.06
C THR A 24 0.28 2.57 14.81
N VAL A 25 0.49 1.49 15.55
CA VAL A 25 1.64 0.58 15.40
C VAL A 25 1.28 -0.50 14.38
N GLN A 26 2.03 -0.56 13.29
CA GLN A 26 1.87 -1.58 12.26
C GLN A 26 3.17 -2.36 12.06
N SER A 27 3.06 -3.68 11.99
CA SER A 27 4.17 -4.59 11.68
C SER A 27 3.90 -5.43 10.42
N MET A 28 4.86 -6.26 10.07
CA MET A 28 4.77 -7.22 8.97
C MET A 28 5.34 -8.56 9.42
N THR A 29 4.66 -9.65 9.07
CA THR A 29 5.17 -11.01 9.33
C THR A 29 6.40 -11.31 8.48
N LYS A 30 7.27 -12.15 9.00
CA LYS A 30 8.46 -12.69 8.30
C LYS A 30 8.30 -14.17 7.93
N THR A 31 7.24 -14.81 8.46
CA THR A 31 6.90 -16.19 8.14
C THR A 31 6.40 -16.31 6.71
N ASP A 32 6.46 -17.50 6.15
CA ASP A 32 5.75 -17.83 4.92
C ASP A 32 4.25 -17.80 5.22
N THR A 33 3.50 -16.96 4.50
CA THR A 33 2.05 -16.78 4.72
C THR A 33 1.28 -18.09 4.52
N ARG A 34 1.78 -19.00 3.70
CA ARG A 34 1.21 -20.34 3.46
C ARG A 34 1.29 -21.25 4.71
N ASP A 35 2.26 -21.01 5.58
CA ASP A 35 2.30 -21.63 6.91
C ASP A 35 1.43 -20.83 7.89
N VAL A 36 0.11 -21.12 7.83
CA VAL A 36 -0.90 -20.47 8.67
C VAL A 36 -0.53 -20.53 10.16
N LYS A 37 -0.08 -21.70 10.63
CA LYS A 37 0.22 -21.91 12.06
C LYS A 37 1.38 -21.04 12.52
N ALA A 38 2.50 -21.02 11.78
CA ALA A 38 3.65 -20.19 12.11
C ALA A 38 3.31 -18.70 12.00
N THR A 39 2.51 -18.32 10.99
CA THR A 39 2.11 -16.93 10.77
C THR A 39 1.18 -16.43 11.88
N VAL A 40 0.16 -17.19 12.26
CA VAL A 40 -0.74 -16.86 13.37
C VAL A 40 0.03 -16.73 14.69
N LYS A 41 0.95 -17.66 14.97
CA LYS A 41 1.80 -17.58 16.17
C LYS A 41 2.59 -16.27 16.19
N GLN A 42 3.25 -15.91 15.08
CA GLN A 42 4.02 -14.66 15.00
C GLN A 42 3.12 -13.43 15.15
N ILE A 43 1.90 -13.46 14.62
CA ILE A 43 0.94 -12.36 14.76
C ILE A 43 0.55 -12.18 16.23
N HIS A 44 0.26 -13.25 16.96
CA HIS A 44 -0.06 -13.15 18.39
C HIS A 44 1.10 -12.59 19.21
N GLU A 45 2.35 -13.00 18.91
CA GLU A 45 3.54 -12.44 19.57
C GLU A 45 3.67 -10.92 19.30
N LEU A 46 3.37 -10.48 18.08
CA LEU A 46 3.37 -9.06 17.71
C LEU A 46 2.21 -8.29 18.36
N GLU A 47 1.04 -8.89 18.43
CA GLU A 47 -0.15 -8.34 19.11
C GLU A 47 0.12 -8.11 20.61
N GLU A 48 0.71 -9.09 21.28
CA GLU A 48 1.15 -8.99 22.70
C GLU A 48 2.20 -7.88 22.88
N ALA A 49 3.03 -7.62 21.88
CA ALA A 49 4.00 -6.54 21.88
C ALA A 49 3.39 -5.15 21.56
N GLY A 50 2.07 -5.06 21.35
CA GLY A 50 1.36 -3.82 21.09
C GLY A 50 1.19 -3.47 19.60
N CYS A 51 1.31 -4.43 18.71
CA CYS A 51 0.98 -4.24 17.30
C CYS A 51 -0.54 -4.12 17.11
N GLU A 52 -0.98 -3.08 16.40
CA GLU A 52 -2.41 -2.80 16.17
C GLU A 52 -2.87 -3.18 14.76
N LEU A 53 -1.95 -3.31 13.81
CA LEU A 53 -2.20 -3.68 12.43
C LEU A 53 -1.12 -4.64 11.94
N ILE A 54 -1.51 -5.72 11.31
CA ILE A 54 -0.53 -6.67 10.75
C ILE A 54 -0.62 -6.77 9.24
N ARG A 55 0.53 -6.89 8.58
CA ARG A 55 0.64 -7.07 7.13
C ARG A 55 1.32 -8.40 6.82
N CYS A 56 0.71 -9.18 5.91
CA CYS A 56 1.27 -10.42 5.40
C CYS A 56 1.51 -10.31 3.89
N ALA A 57 2.63 -10.85 3.41
CA ALA A 57 2.92 -10.93 1.98
C ALA A 57 2.04 -11.98 1.30
N VAL A 58 1.57 -11.67 0.09
CA VAL A 58 0.74 -12.59 -0.71
C VAL A 58 1.40 -12.79 -2.07
N PRO A 59 2.38 -13.70 -2.16
CA PRO A 59 3.12 -13.94 -3.40
C PRO A 59 2.34 -14.75 -4.44
N ASP A 60 1.43 -15.61 -4.01
CA ASP A 60 0.69 -16.55 -4.87
C ASP A 60 -0.71 -16.87 -4.34
N SER A 61 -1.40 -17.77 -5.05
CA SER A 61 -2.77 -18.19 -4.76
C SER A 61 -2.90 -18.92 -3.43
N ASP A 62 -1.91 -19.74 -3.06
CA ASP A 62 -1.93 -20.52 -1.83
C ASP A 62 -1.81 -19.59 -0.61
N ALA A 63 -0.94 -18.57 -0.72
CA ALA A 63 -0.84 -17.52 0.28
C ALA A 63 -2.15 -16.70 0.39
N ALA A 64 -2.82 -16.42 -0.73
CA ALA A 64 -4.11 -15.72 -0.71
C ALA A 64 -5.21 -16.54 -0.03
N GLU A 65 -5.23 -17.87 -0.22
CA GLU A 65 -6.14 -18.77 0.51
C GLU A 65 -5.84 -18.79 2.00
N ALA A 66 -4.55 -18.88 2.36
CA ALA A 66 -4.11 -18.87 3.73
C ALA A 66 -4.52 -17.60 4.50
N MET A 67 -4.65 -16.45 3.81
CA MET A 67 -5.09 -15.20 4.44
C MET A 67 -6.47 -15.33 5.10
N ALA A 68 -7.40 -16.05 4.47
CA ALA A 68 -8.74 -16.29 5.03
C ALA A 68 -8.68 -17.12 6.33
N GLU A 69 -7.78 -18.10 6.40
CA GLU A 69 -7.60 -18.95 7.57
C GLU A 69 -6.85 -18.19 8.69
N ILE A 70 -5.88 -17.36 8.34
CA ILE A 70 -5.18 -16.49 9.28
C ILE A 70 -6.17 -15.50 9.91
N LYS A 71 -7.00 -14.85 9.09
CA LYS A 71 -7.98 -13.86 9.54
C LYS A 71 -8.93 -14.39 10.62
N LYS A 72 -9.32 -15.64 10.55
CA LYS A 72 -10.21 -16.28 11.54
C LYS A 72 -9.56 -16.50 12.90
N GLN A 73 -8.24 -16.46 12.98
CA GLN A 73 -7.47 -16.85 14.16
C GLN A 73 -6.74 -15.67 14.83
N ILE A 74 -6.86 -14.46 14.31
CA ILE A 74 -6.20 -13.25 14.85
C ILE A 74 -7.22 -12.20 15.27
N HIS A 75 -6.82 -11.27 16.14
CA HIS A 75 -7.73 -10.24 16.67
C HIS A 75 -7.50 -8.87 16.03
N ILE A 76 -6.26 -8.58 15.59
CA ILE A 76 -5.91 -7.31 14.94
C ILE A 76 -6.22 -7.33 13.44
N PRO A 77 -6.48 -6.17 12.82
CA PRO A 77 -6.76 -6.08 11.40
C PRO A 77 -5.61 -6.59 10.52
N LEU A 78 -5.99 -7.33 9.46
CA LEU A 78 -5.09 -8.01 8.53
C LEU A 78 -4.99 -7.24 7.22
N ILE A 79 -3.76 -6.90 6.81
CA ILE A 79 -3.45 -6.22 5.55
C ILE A 79 -2.80 -7.21 4.59
N ALA A 80 -3.38 -7.39 3.41
CA ALA A 80 -2.80 -8.20 2.33
C ALA A 80 -1.84 -7.35 1.48
N ASP A 81 -0.59 -7.79 1.40
CA ASP A 81 0.46 -7.13 0.60
C ASP A 81 0.57 -7.77 -0.78
N ILE A 82 -0.05 -7.15 -1.78
CA ILE A 82 -0.16 -7.65 -3.15
C ILE A 82 0.90 -7.01 -4.03
N HIS A 83 1.76 -7.82 -4.62
CA HIS A 83 2.88 -7.34 -5.42
C HIS A 83 2.65 -7.38 -6.94
N PHE A 84 2.03 -8.44 -7.51
CA PHE A 84 2.11 -8.67 -8.95
C PHE A 84 0.77 -8.98 -9.64
N HIS A 85 -0.19 -9.62 -8.98
CA HIS A 85 -1.38 -10.14 -9.62
C HIS A 85 -2.66 -9.64 -8.95
N TYR A 86 -3.52 -8.97 -9.72
CA TYR A 86 -4.78 -8.42 -9.23
C TYR A 86 -5.76 -9.51 -8.74
N GLN A 87 -5.70 -10.71 -9.31
CA GLN A 87 -6.52 -11.84 -8.87
C GLN A 87 -6.27 -12.22 -7.40
N LEU A 88 -5.01 -12.06 -6.93
CA LEU A 88 -4.68 -12.29 -5.52
C LEU A 88 -5.37 -11.26 -4.62
N ALA A 89 -5.47 -10.00 -5.08
CA ALA A 89 -6.20 -8.97 -4.36
C ALA A 89 -7.69 -9.32 -4.23
N LEU A 90 -8.33 -9.76 -5.32
CA LEU A 90 -9.73 -10.19 -5.31
C LEU A 90 -9.95 -11.36 -4.34
N LYS A 91 -9.08 -12.36 -4.40
CA LYS A 91 -9.14 -13.53 -3.52
C LYS A 91 -8.96 -13.16 -2.04
N CYS A 92 -8.05 -12.24 -1.73
CA CYS A 92 -7.87 -11.73 -0.37
C CYS A 92 -9.10 -10.95 0.12
N LEU A 93 -9.73 -10.13 -0.74
CA LEU A 93 -10.98 -9.44 -0.42
C LEU A 93 -12.12 -10.41 -0.11
N GLU A 94 -12.25 -11.48 -0.89
CA GLU A 94 -13.20 -12.57 -0.61
C GLU A 94 -12.88 -13.28 0.71
N GLY A 95 -11.60 -13.42 1.04
CA GLY A 95 -11.11 -13.97 2.30
C GLY A 95 -11.29 -13.07 3.52
N GLY A 96 -11.79 -11.84 3.34
CA GLY A 96 -12.17 -10.93 4.44
C GLY A 96 -11.01 -10.16 5.05
N VAL A 97 -9.96 -9.83 4.29
CA VAL A 97 -8.90 -8.94 4.76
C VAL A 97 -9.42 -7.52 5.01
N ASP A 98 -8.81 -6.82 5.96
CA ASP A 98 -9.26 -5.49 6.39
C ASP A 98 -8.64 -4.34 5.57
N CYS A 99 -7.60 -4.61 4.79
CA CYS A 99 -6.97 -3.62 3.91
C CYS A 99 -6.15 -4.34 2.83
N LEU A 100 -6.11 -3.77 1.63
CA LEU A 100 -5.15 -4.15 0.60
C LEU A 100 -3.98 -3.19 0.59
N ARG A 101 -2.76 -3.70 0.46
CA ARG A 101 -1.60 -2.91 0.05
C ARG A 101 -1.29 -3.25 -1.40
N LEU A 102 -1.39 -2.28 -2.26
CA LEU A 102 -1.05 -2.40 -3.66
C LEU A 102 0.29 -1.70 -3.94
N ASN A 103 1.07 -2.29 -4.84
CA ASN A 103 2.28 -1.66 -5.35
C ASN A 103 1.98 -1.12 -6.75
N PRO A 104 1.95 0.21 -6.90
CA PRO A 104 1.56 0.87 -8.15
C PRO A 104 2.37 0.44 -9.37
N GLY A 105 3.66 0.21 -9.21
CA GLY A 105 4.53 -0.22 -10.29
C GLY A 105 4.17 -1.55 -10.95
N ASN A 106 3.30 -2.33 -10.32
CA ASN A 106 3.01 -3.71 -10.71
C ASN A 106 1.60 -3.94 -11.27
N LEU A 107 0.64 -3.06 -10.97
CA LEU A 107 -0.72 -3.10 -11.52
C LEU A 107 -0.84 -2.10 -12.68
N ARG A 108 -0.45 -2.50 -13.87
CA ARG A 108 -0.35 -1.62 -15.05
C ARG A 108 -1.61 -1.55 -15.92
N ASN A 109 -2.60 -2.38 -15.65
CA ASN A 109 -3.83 -2.44 -16.42
C ASN A 109 -4.96 -1.76 -15.66
N GLU A 110 -5.49 -0.66 -16.20
CA GLU A 110 -6.57 0.12 -15.59
C GLU A 110 -7.83 -0.70 -15.32
N ASP A 111 -8.18 -1.64 -16.22
CA ASP A 111 -9.39 -2.46 -16.04
C ASP A 111 -9.23 -3.41 -14.85
N GLN A 112 -8.01 -3.94 -14.62
CA GLN A 112 -7.70 -4.74 -13.45
C GLN A 112 -7.77 -3.92 -12.16
N VAL A 113 -7.24 -2.68 -12.19
CA VAL A 113 -7.36 -1.75 -11.06
C VAL A 113 -8.82 -1.46 -10.76
N ARG A 114 -9.65 -1.19 -11.78
CA ARG A 114 -11.08 -0.95 -11.63
C ARG A 114 -11.82 -2.12 -10.99
N GLU A 115 -11.47 -3.34 -11.37
CA GLU A 115 -12.06 -4.54 -10.80
C GLU A 115 -11.74 -4.67 -9.30
N VAL A 116 -10.46 -4.48 -8.93
CA VAL A 116 -10.04 -4.49 -7.52
C VAL A 116 -10.71 -3.38 -6.72
N VAL A 117 -10.75 -2.15 -7.25
CA VAL A 117 -11.38 -1.00 -6.58
C VAL A 117 -12.87 -1.24 -6.36
N ARG A 118 -13.58 -1.78 -7.38
CA ARG A 118 -15.00 -2.12 -7.24
C ARG A 118 -15.20 -3.15 -6.12
N SER A 119 -14.43 -4.22 -6.12
CA SER A 119 -14.51 -5.27 -5.11
C SER A 119 -14.18 -4.77 -3.71
N ALA A 120 -13.18 -3.89 -3.56
CA ALA A 120 -12.82 -3.26 -2.30
C ALA A 120 -13.93 -2.34 -1.79
N LYS A 121 -14.53 -1.54 -2.70
CA LYS A 121 -15.64 -0.62 -2.39
C LYS A 121 -16.89 -1.37 -1.91
N GLU A 122 -17.25 -2.47 -2.56
CA GLU A 122 -18.39 -3.31 -2.17
C GLU A 122 -18.24 -3.91 -0.78
N ARG A 123 -17.01 -4.05 -0.27
CA ARG A 123 -16.66 -4.64 1.02
C ARG A 123 -16.21 -3.64 2.07
N ASP A 124 -16.21 -2.34 1.72
CA ASP A 124 -15.74 -1.25 2.59
C ASP A 124 -14.26 -1.44 3.04
N VAL A 125 -13.42 -2.02 2.18
CA VAL A 125 -12.01 -2.31 2.45
C VAL A 125 -11.12 -1.21 1.86
N PRO A 126 -10.35 -0.48 2.68
CA PRO A 126 -9.44 0.56 2.22
C PRO A 126 -8.25 -0.01 1.44
N ILE A 127 -7.70 0.82 0.56
CA ILE A 127 -6.52 0.50 -0.22
C ILE A 127 -5.34 1.35 0.26
N ARG A 128 -4.23 0.68 0.58
CA ARG A 128 -2.95 1.30 0.88
C ARG A 128 -2.07 1.31 -0.37
N ILE A 129 -1.68 2.50 -0.80
CA ILE A 129 -0.69 2.71 -1.85
C ILE A 129 0.68 2.85 -1.21
N GLY A 130 1.59 1.94 -1.55
CA GLY A 130 2.97 1.96 -1.08
C GLY A 130 3.93 2.27 -2.22
N VAL A 131 4.57 3.43 -2.18
CA VAL A 131 5.55 3.83 -3.19
C VAL A 131 6.96 3.67 -2.63
N ASN A 132 7.72 2.76 -3.23
CA ASN A 132 9.11 2.49 -2.87
C ASN A 132 10.03 2.78 -4.04
N PHE A 133 11.22 3.29 -3.75
CA PHE A 133 12.23 3.58 -4.78
C PHE A 133 12.53 2.38 -5.69
N GLY A 134 12.69 1.19 -5.13
CA GLY A 134 13.03 -0.03 -5.88
C GLY A 134 11.91 -0.57 -6.77
N SER A 135 10.70 0.00 -6.71
CA SER A 135 9.53 -0.43 -7.49
C SER A 135 8.94 0.69 -8.36
N LEU A 136 9.67 1.80 -8.49
CA LEU A 136 9.24 2.88 -9.38
C LEU A 136 9.27 2.41 -10.84
N PRO A 137 8.27 2.80 -11.64
CA PRO A 137 8.34 2.59 -13.07
C PRO A 137 9.56 3.34 -13.65
N PRO A 138 10.31 2.75 -14.62
CA PRO A 138 11.45 3.42 -15.22
C PRO A 138 11.04 4.74 -15.89
N VAL A 139 11.78 5.81 -15.64
CA VAL A 139 11.56 7.10 -16.31
C VAL A 139 11.82 6.91 -17.80
N GLY A 140 10.82 7.15 -18.65
CA GLY A 140 10.90 6.98 -20.10
C GLY A 140 10.81 5.54 -20.62
N GLY A 141 10.64 4.53 -19.77
CA GLY A 141 10.69 3.11 -20.13
C GLY A 141 9.37 2.36 -20.14
N ILE A 142 8.25 2.98 -19.83
CA ILE A 142 6.94 2.31 -19.88
C ILE A 142 6.32 2.57 -21.25
N GLY A 143 6.50 1.59 -22.14
CA GLY A 143 5.78 1.58 -23.40
C GLY A 143 4.27 1.56 -23.16
N ARG A 144 3.57 2.58 -23.72
CA ARG A 144 2.20 2.52 -24.24
C ARG A 144 1.07 2.05 -23.32
N THR A 145 1.08 2.28 -22.02
CA THR A 145 -0.15 2.21 -21.24
C THR A 145 -0.86 3.57 -21.27
N ARG A 146 -2.19 3.54 -21.44
CA ARG A 146 -3.12 4.69 -21.49
C ARG A 146 -3.02 5.49 -20.22
N GLY A 147 -2.31 5.97 -19.57
CA GLY A 147 -2.11 6.71 -18.32
C GLY A 147 -0.70 7.26 -18.17
N PHE A 148 0.24 6.80 -19.00
CA PHE A 148 1.64 7.22 -18.91
C PHE A 148 1.84 8.71 -19.23
N SER A 149 1.13 9.25 -20.23
CA SER A 149 1.18 10.68 -20.52
C SER A 149 0.74 11.51 -19.31
N ARG A 150 -0.31 11.11 -18.64
CA ARG A 150 -0.82 11.78 -17.44
C ARG A 150 0.13 11.68 -16.24
N HIS A 151 0.78 10.54 -16.06
CA HIS A 151 1.85 10.38 -15.07
C HIS A 151 3.01 11.35 -15.34
N MET A 152 3.45 11.46 -16.59
CA MET A 152 4.50 12.41 -16.98
C MET A 152 4.06 13.86 -16.88
N ASP A 153 2.79 14.16 -17.16
CA ASP A 153 2.23 15.50 -16.95
C ASP A 153 2.22 15.89 -15.47
N LEU A 154 1.89 14.92 -14.58
CA LEU A 154 1.98 15.11 -13.14
C LEU A 154 3.44 15.30 -12.68
N VAL A 155 4.39 14.50 -13.17
CA VAL A 155 5.82 14.68 -12.89
C VAL A 155 6.28 16.07 -13.30
N ASN A 156 5.86 16.55 -14.48
CA ASN A 156 6.22 17.85 -15.01
C ASN A 156 5.57 19.03 -14.26
N SER A 157 4.40 18.80 -13.64
CA SER A 157 3.64 19.84 -12.91
C SER A 157 4.05 20.01 -11.46
N LEU A 158 4.81 19.05 -10.89
CA LEU A 158 5.27 19.16 -9.50
C LEU A 158 6.34 20.24 -9.34
N PRO A 159 6.30 21.02 -8.25
CA PRO A 159 7.42 21.87 -7.90
C PRO A 159 8.65 21.00 -7.66
N LYS A 160 9.73 21.30 -8.40
CA LYS A 160 10.99 20.55 -8.29
C LYS A 160 11.54 20.66 -6.88
N ALA A 161 11.70 19.55 -6.18
CA ALA A 161 12.29 19.51 -4.85
C ALA A 161 13.83 19.55 -4.98
N GLY A 162 14.46 20.65 -4.55
CA GLY A 162 15.90 20.78 -4.42
C GLY A 162 16.62 21.25 -5.70
N GLU A 163 17.95 21.13 -5.70
CA GLU A 163 18.88 21.63 -6.74
C GLU A 163 18.87 20.80 -8.06
N ALA A 164 17.74 20.23 -8.46
CA ALA A 164 17.64 19.52 -9.72
C ALA A 164 17.83 20.49 -10.89
N ARG A 165 18.74 20.17 -11.79
CA ARG A 165 18.96 20.94 -13.03
C ARG A 165 17.70 20.87 -13.89
N GLU A 166 17.49 21.89 -14.72
CA GLU A 166 16.37 21.95 -15.65
C GLU A 166 16.34 20.69 -16.54
N GLY A 167 15.28 19.87 -16.41
CA GLY A 167 15.16 18.57 -17.09
C GLY A 167 15.57 17.33 -16.29
N GLU A 168 16.18 17.47 -15.10
CA GLU A 168 16.45 16.36 -14.21
C GLU A 168 15.32 16.21 -13.19
N TYR A 169 14.77 15.00 -13.07
CA TYR A 169 13.79 14.65 -12.04
C TYR A 169 14.49 14.05 -10.83
N SER A 170 14.21 14.59 -9.66
CA SER A 170 14.67 13.94 -8.45
C SER A 170 13.88 12.62 -8.22
N VAL A 171 14.50 11.67 -7.56
CA VAL A 171 13.84 10.43 -7.13
C VAL A 171 12.57 10.71 -6.33
N VAL A 172 12.58 11.77 -5.55
CA VAL A 172 11.45 12.20 -4.72
C VAL A 172 10.29 12.66 -5.61
N ASP A 173 10.56 13.48 -6.64
CA ASP A 173 9.53 13.95 -7.57
C ASP A 173 8.88 12.77 -8.30
N HIS A 174 9.68 11.79 -8.72
CA HIS A 174 9.18 10.59 -9.35
C HIS A 174 8.30 9.73 -8.40
N MET A 175 8.72 9.59 -7.14
CA MET A 175 7.92 8.89 -6.12
C MET A 175 6.58 9.60 -5.86
N VAL A 176 6.60 10.92 -5.73
CA VAL A 176 5.38 11.73 -5.52
C VAL A 176 4.46 11.64 -6.71
N ALA A 177 4.98 11.79 -7.93
CA ALA A 177 4.17 11.69 -9.15
C ALA A 177 3.54 10.30 -9.32
N THR A 178 4.30 9.24 -9.02
CA THR A 178 3.78 7.87 -9.04
C THR A 178 2.65 7.70 -8.03
N ALA A 179 2.82 8.20 -6.80
CA ALA A 179 1.78 8.15 -5.78
C ALA A 179 0.51 8.92 -6.20
N LEU A 180 0.67 10.13 -6.74
CA LEU A 180 -0.45 10.97 -7.19
C LEU A 180 -1.20 10.34 -8.37
N TRP A 181 -0.48 9.75 -9.30
CA TRP A 181 -1.09 9.03 -10.42
C TRP A 181 -1.95 7.87 -9.95
N GLU A 182 -1.44 7.03 -9.05
CA GLU A 182 -2.20 5.91 -8.49
C GLU A 182 -3.41 6.36 -7.68
N ILE A 183 -3.26 7.41 -6.88
CA ILE A 183 -4.38 8.01 -6.16
C ILE A 183 -5.45 8.48 -7.15
N SER A 184 -5.05 9.15 -8.24
CA SER A 184 -6.00 9.64 -9.24
C SER A 184 -6.80 8.51 -9.91
N LEU A 185 -6.20 7.35 -10.15
CA LEU A 185 -6.91 6.18 -10.68
C LEU A 185 -7.99 5.65 -9.74
N LEU A 186 -7.75 5.73 -8.43
CA LEU A 186 -8.72 5.32 -7.42
C LEU A 186 -9.84 6.38 -7.28
N GLU A 187 -9.47 7.66 -7.24
CA GLU A 187 -10.41 8.78 -7.11
C GLU A 187 -11.35 8.89 -8.33
N GLU A 188 -10.89 8.59 -9.55
CA GLU A 188 -11.71 8.53 -10.76
C GLU A 188 -12.84 7.50 -10.66
N GLN A 189 -12.71 6.52 -9.78
CA GLN A 189 -13.73 5.53 -9.48
C GLN A 189 -14.57 5.88 -8.24
N ASN A 190 -14.47 7.14 -7.77
CA ASN A 190 -15.11 7.60 -6.54
C ASN A 190 -14.72 6.74 -5.33
N PHE A 191 -13.44 6.36 -5.25
CA PHE A 191 -12.87 5.63 -4.12
C PHE A 191 -11.96 6.57 -3.35
N ASP A 192 -12.30 6.86 -2.10
CA ASP A 192 -11.59 7.81 -1.24
C ASP A 192 -11.01 7.19 0.05
N GLN A 193 -11.21 5.90 0.25
CA GLN A 193 -10.62 5.15 1.36
C GLN A 193 -9.16 4.76 1.07
N ILE A 194 -8.33 5.79 0.90
CA ILE A 194 -6.95 5.65 0.46
C ILE A 194 -5.99 5.97 1.60
N LYS A 195 -5.07 5.06 1.89
CA LYS A 195 -3.93 5.26 2.75
C LYS A 195 -2.65 5.26 1.93
N THR A 196 -1.86 6.32 1.99
CA THR A 196 -0.58 6.40 1.27
C THR A 196 0.58 6.25 2.25
N VAL A 197 1.59 5.50 1.84
CA VAL A 197 2.84 5.36 2.59
C VAL A 197 4.03 5.40 1.65
N SER A 198 4.99 6.25 1.98
CA SER A 198 6.32 6.24 1.40
C SER A 198 7.35 5.95 2.48
N TYR A 199 8.30 5.09 2.19
CA TYR A 199 9.45 4.85 3.06
C TYR A 199 10.60 5.73 2.55
N THR A 200 10.84 6.83 3.23
CA THR A 200 12.09 7.54 3.10
C THR A 200 13.08 6.90 4.08
N HIS A 201 13.93 6.03 3.58
CA HIS A 201 15.00 5.37 4.36
C HIS A 201 16.10 6.33 4.81
N LEU A 202 15.95 7.60 4.56
CA LEU A 202 16.77 8.67 5.13
C LEU A 202 16.81 8.65 6.66
N THR A 203 15.95 7.90 7.30
CA THR A 203 15.74 7.92 8.74
C THR A 203 16.29 6.74 9.50
N LEU A 204 16.93 5.77 8.84
CA LEU A 204 17.44 4.57 9.49
C LEU A 204 18.94 4.33 9.28
N PRO A 205 19.82 5.30 9.59
CA PRO A 205 21.24 5.01 9.73
C PRO A 205 21.52 4.14 10.97
N THR A 206 20.59 4.09 11.92
CA THR A 206 20.69 3.36 13.18
C THR A 206 20.76 1.85 13.06
N ASN A 207 20.33 1.27 11.94
CA ASN A 207 20.41 -0.17 11.75
C ASN A 207 21.78 -0.69 11.30
N ARG A 208 22.79 0.17 11.27
CA ARG A 208 24.16 -0.23 10.91
C ARG A 208 25.06 -0.51 12.10
N GLU A 209 24.58 -0.31 13.31
CA GLU A 209 25.37 -0.47 14.54
C GLU A 209 24.92 -1.65 15.41
N VAL A 210 24.21 -2.61 14.82
CA VAL A 210 23.82 -3.84 15.51
C VAL A 210 24.39 -5.04 14.77
#